data_66c730abf5e1d4e8fda37a8468b67926
#
_entry.id   66c730abf5e1d4e8fda37a8468b67926
#
_cell.length_a   1.000
_cell.length_b   1.000
_cell.length_c   1.000
_cell.angle_alpha   90.00
_cell.angle_beta   90.00
_cell.angle_gamma   90.00
#
_symmetry.space_group_name_H-M   'P 1'
#
loop_
_entity.id
_entity.type
_entity.pdbx_description
1 polymer ?
#
loop_
_entity_poly.entity_id
_entity_poly.type
_entity_poly.pdbx_seq_one_letter_code
_entity_poly.pdbx_strand_id
1 'polypeptide(L)'
;MMAKEVGGDFFDVIPMELVPLHQGSYGILIADVSGKGIPAALFMALSRIVVRVNATWHHEPAKAIASANTIIAQDSKSGMFVTLFYGILSEEDRTLTYVNAGHNPPMVYRAGSDTFEELTMTGLAIGVLEDEIYGQRTIPIEPGDIIVLYTDGVTESLSSSQEMFGEERLKSIIWENRSLTATGIQKKIFDEVQNFSKSEPQFDDITLHDQGYTLIFLSLCTLNI
;
A
#
# COMPACT_ATOMS: atom_id res chain seq x y z
N MET A 1 -31.99 2.47 6.84
CA MET A 1 -30.80 2.69 6.00
C MET A 1 -29.62 2.32 6.86
N MET A 2 -29.04 1.15 6.69
CA MET A 2 -27.75 0.83 7.34
C MET A 2 -26.68 1.73 6.72
N ALA A 3 -25.86 2.39 7.54
CA ALA A 3 -24.68 3.08 7.05
C ALA A 3 -23.81 2.05 6.30
N LYS A 4 -23.35 2.40 5.11
CA LYS A 4 -22.34 1.60 4.41
C LYS A 4 -21.17 1.42 5.38
N GLU A 5 -20.68 0.20 5.56
CA GLU A 5 -19.47 -0.02 6.36
C GLU A 5 -18.34 0.79 5.73
N VAL A 6 -17.68 1.59 6.56
CA VAL A 6 -16.50 2.34 6.12
C VAL A 6 -15.33 1.39 6.21
N GLY A 7 -14.56 1.25 5.12
CA GLY A 7 -13.37 0.41 5.07
C GLY A 7 -12.26 0.92 5.99
N GLY A 8 -11.35 0.03 6.38
CA GLY A 8 -10.14 0.34 7.15
C GLY A 8 -8.94 0.70 6.27
N ASP A 9 -9.01 0.39 4.97
CA ASP A 9 -7.96 0.62 4.00
C ASP A 9 -7.75 2.11 3.72
N PHE A 10 -6.50 2.50 3.58
CA PHE A 10 -6.17 3.84 3.10
C PHE A 10 -4.82 3.83 2.38
N PHE A 11 -4.66 4.80 1.50
CA PHE A 11 -3.38 5.12 0.89
C PHE A 11 -3.14 6.63 0.95
N ASP A 12 -1.90 7.03 0.79
CA ASP A 12 -1.52 8.44 0.72
C ASP A 12 -0.27 8.62 -0.15
N VAL A 13 -0.21 9.78 -0.80
CA VAL A 13 0.98 10.26 -1.49
C VAL A 13 1.39 11.58 -0.85
N ILE A 14 2.59 11.61 -0.32
CA ILE A 14 3.11 12.71 0.48
C ILE A 14 4.23 13.39 -0.30
N PRO A 15 3.99 14.60 -0.88
CA PRO A 15 5.08 15.37 -1.46
C PRO A 15 6.12 15.69 -0.39
N MET A 16 7.39 15.36 -0.66
CA MET A 16 8.48 15.52 0.29
C MET A 16 9.24 16.86 0.09
N GLU A 17 8.67 17.81 -0.63
CA GLU A 17 9.28 19.10 -0.98
C GLU A 17 9.72 19.93 0.24
N LEU A 18 9.04 19.78 1.36
CA LEU A 18 9.38 20.47 2.62
C LEU A 18 10.51 19.77 3.40
N VAL A 19 10.95 18.60 2.97
CA VAL A 19 12.03 17.84 3.60
C VAL A 19 13.31 18.09 2.82
N PRO A 20 14.29 18.85 3.34
CA PRO A 20 15.45 19.36 2.57
C PRO A 20 16.26 18.31 1.82
N LEU A 21 16.30 17.06 2.33
CA LEU A 21 17.02 15.94 1.72
C LEU A 21 16.19 15.12 0.73
N HIS A 22 14.94 15.49 0.50
CA HIS A 22 13.98 14.71 -0.32
C HIS A 22 13.27 15.57 -1.36
N GLN A 23 13.92 16.64 -1.83
CA GLN A 23 13.39 17.43 -2.94
C GLN A 23 13.24 16.54 -4.18
N GLY A 24 12.10 16.58 -4.84
CA GLY A 24 11.79 15.67 -5.96
C GLY A 24 11.51 14.22 -5.55
N SER A 25 11.18 14.00 -4.26
CA SER A 25 10.79 12.68 -3.75
C SER A 25 9.33 12.67 -3.31
N TYR A 26 8.74 11.48 -3.28
CA TYR A 26 7.38 11.25 -2.81
C TYR A 26 7.36 10.16 -1.74
N GLY A 27 6.71 10.44 -0.62
CA GLY A 27 6.30 9.42 0.33
C GLY A 27 5.09 8.67 -0.24
N ILE A 28 5.18 7.37 -0.36
CA ILE A 28 4.07 6.50 -0.80
C ILE A 28 3.65 5.61 0.36
N LEU A 29 2.35 5.52 0.59
CA LEU A 29 1.78 4.85 1.75
C LEU A 29 0.55 4.05 1.34
N ILE A 30 0.48 2.79 1.78
CA ILE A 30 -0.73 1.97 1.77
C ILE A 30 -0.85 1.25 3.09
N ALA A 31 -2.06 1.12 3.61
CA ALA A 31 -2.31 0.53 4.91
C ALA A 31 -3.72 -0.05 5.01
N ASP A 32 -3.86 -1.05 5.90
CA ASP A 32 -5.13 -1.63 6.29
C ASP A 32 -5.22 -1.71 7.82
N VAL A 33 -6.38 -1.32 8.36
CA VAL A 33 -6.68 -1.30 9.79
C VAL A 33 -7.44 -2.56 10.17
N SER A 34 -6.96 -3.26 11.19
CA SER A 34 -7.67 -4.41 11.75
C SER A 34 -9.07 -4.03 12.27
N GLY A 35 -10.08 -4.81 11.87
CA GLY A 35 -11.47 -4.60 12.28
C GLY A 35 -12.30 -3.87 11.24
N LYS A 36 -13.55 -3.55 11.59
CA LYS A 36 -14.55 -2.98 10.65
C LYS A 36 -15.43 -1.93 11.34
N GLY A 37 -16.04 -1.08 10.52
CA GLY A 37 -17.01 -0.10 10.97
C GLY A 37 -16.40 1.17 11.58
N ILE A 38 -17.21 1.92 12.34
CA ILE A 38 -16.83 3.25 12.85
C ILE A 38 -15.52 3.26 13.67
N PRO A 39 -15.25 2.31 14.59
CA PRO A 39 -13.99 2.30 15.33
C PRO A 39 -12.77 2.17 14.40
N ALA A 40 -12.81 1.27 13.42
CA ALA A 40 -11.73 1.08 12.46
C ALA A 40 -11.53 2.33 11.59
N ALA A 41 -12.61 2.97 11.12
CA ALA A 41 -12.55 4.20 10.35
C ALA A 41 -11.92 5.37 11.13
N LEU A 42 -12.23 5.51 12.41
CA LEU A 42 -11.62 6.54 13.27
C LEU A 42 -10.13 6.26 13.51
N PHE A 43 -9.80 4.98 13.75
CA PHE A 43 -8.42 4.55 13.94
C PHE A 43 -7.59 4.71 12.65
N MET A 44 -8.18 4.42 11.50
CA MET A 44 -7.61 4.68 10.18
C MET A 44 -7.28 6.17 9.98
N ALA A 45 -8.26 7.06 10.25
CA ALA A 45 -8.07 8.50 10.10
C ALA A 45 -6.96 9.04 11.03
N LEU A 46 -6.92 8.57 12.30
CA LEU A 46 -5.86 8.90 13.24
C LEU A 46 -4.50 8.40 12.75
N SER A 47 -4.41 7.13 12.38
CA SER A 47 -3.17 6.49 11.93
C SER A 47 -2.61 7.19 10.69
N ARG A 48 -3.45 7.50 9.70
CA ARG A 48 -3.04 8.25 8.51
C ARG A 48 -2.42 9.59 8.87
N ILE A 49 -3.06 10.37 9.76
CA ILE A 49 -2.54 11.68 10.17
C ILE A 49 -1.21 11.53 10.91
N VAL A 50 -1.12 10.60 11.87
CA VAL A 50 0.09 10.37 12.65
C VAL A 50 1.25 9.95 11.75
N VAL A 51 1.04 9.00 10.84
CA VAL A 51 2.08 8.56 9.89
C VAL A 51 2.49 9.71 8.97
N ARG A 52 1.54 10.45 8.39
CA ARG A 52 1.82 11.57 7.50
C ARG A 52 2.66 12.66 8.18
N VAL A 53 2.33 13.03 9.41
CA VAL A 53 3.11 14.02 10.17
C VAL A 53 4.52 13.49 10.42
N ASN A 54 4.69 12.25 10.89
CA ASN A 54 6.00 11.68 11.16
C ASN A 54 6.83 11.52 9.87
N ALA A 55 6.21 11.20 8.73
CA ALA A 55 6.85 11.12 7.43
C ALA A 55 7.48 12.46 7.01
N THR A 56 6.87 13.60 7.37
CA THR A 56 7.42 14.93 7.06
C THR A 56 8.53 15.39 8.01
N TRP A 57 8.63 14.78 9.21
CA TRP A 57 9.66 15.14 10.20
C TRP A 57 10.92 14.26 10.15
N HIS A 58 10.79 13.05 9.64
CA HIS A 58 11.88 12.08 9.61
C HIS A 58 12.32 11.79 8.18
N HIS A 59 13.64 11.88 7.94
CA HIS A 59 14.24 11.58 6.64
C HIS A 59 14.34 10.08 6.33
N GLU A 60 14.26 9.23 7.34
CA GLU A 60 14.37 7.78 7.21
C GLU A 60 13.01 7.13 7.45
N PRO A 61 12.50 6.31 6.51
CA PRO A 61 11.23 5.59 6.68
C PRO A 61 11.12 4.83 8.00
N ALA A 62 12.20 4.14 8.41
CA ALA A 62 12.21 3.38 9.65
C ALA A 62 11.96 4.25 10.89
N LYS A 63 12.57 5.44 10.93
CA LYS A 63 12.36 6.40 12.05
C LYS A 63 10.97 7.00 12.03
N ALA A 64 10.45 7.32 10.85
CA ALA A 64 9.09 7.83 10.71
C ALA A 64 8.06 6.83 11.25
N ILE A 65 8.20 5.56 10.86
CA ILE A 65 7.27 4.51 11.26
C ILE A 65 7.45 4.14 12.75
N ALA A 66 8.66 4.08 13.27
CA ALA A 66 8.89 3.84 14.71
C ALA A 66 8.25 4.94 15.58
N SER A 67 8.43 6.22 15.21
CA SER A 67 7.80 7.33 15.93
C SER A 67 6.28 7.30 15.84
N ALA A 68 5.74 6.99 14.67
CA ALA A 68 4.30 6.83 14.49
C ALA A 68 3.75 5.65 15.31
N ASN A 69 4.47 4.52 15.34
CA ASN A 69 4.09 3.35 16.11
C ASN A 69 3.99 3.65 17.61
N THR A 70 4.97 4.33 18.18
CA THR A 70 4.94 4.70 19.61
C THR A 70 3.66 5.49 19.97
N ILE A 71 3.25 6.42 19.12
CA ILE A 71 2.03 7.22 19.35
C ILE A 71 0.78 6.33 19.20
N ILE A 72 0.70 5.55 18.12
CA ILE A 72 -0.47 4.74 17.80
C ILE A 72 -0.66 3.60 18.82
N ALA A 73 0.44 2.95 19.25
CA ALA A 73 0.38 1.86 20.23
C ALA A 73 -0.16 2.30 21.59
N GLN A 74 0.15 3.53 22.03
CA GLN A 74 -0.37 4.09 23.28
C GLN A 74 -1.90 4.28 23.24
N ASP A 75 -2.46 4.57 22.07
CA ASP A 75 -3.90 4.74 21.86
C ASP A 75 -4.61 3.45 21.49
N SER A 76 -3.86 2.40 21.12
CA SER A 76 -4.37 1.08 20.67
C SER A 76 -4.88 0.18 21.81
N LYS A 77 -5.51 0.75 22.85
CA LYS A 77 -6.03 0.00 24.02
C LYS A 77 -7.10 -1.04 23.67
N SER A 78 -7.65 -0.97 22.47
CA SER A 78 -8.68 -1.90 21.96
C SER A 78 -8.12 -3.14 21.25
N GLY A 79 -6.80 -3.27 21.15
CA GLY A 79 -6.15 -4.34 20.39
C GLY A 79 -6.21 -4.15 18.86
N MET A 80 -6.60 -2.97 18.38
CA MET A 80 -6.51 -2.64 16.95
C MET A 80 -5.06 -2.39 16.55
N PHE A 81 -4.73 -2.76 15.34
CA PHE A 81 -3.42 -2.54 14.73
C PHE A 81 -3.59 -2.12 13.26
N VAL A 82 -2.52 -1.65 12.66
CA VAL A 82 -2.48 -1.25 11.25
C VAL A 82 -1.34 -1.98 10.57
N THR A 83 -1.65 -2.73 9.51
CA THR A 83 -0.63 -3.18 8.57
C THR A 83 -0.31 -2.03 7.63
N LEU A 84 0.98 -1.77 7.38
CA LEU A 84 1.37 -0.57 6.64
C LEU A 84 2.63 -0.80 5.81
N PHE A 85 2.59 -0.34 4.57
CA PHE A 85 3.78 -0.13 3.77
C PHE A 85 4.00 1.37 3.60
N TYR A 86 5.21 1.84 3.91
CA TYR A 86 5.63 3.22 3.66
C TYR A 86 6.97 3.24 2.97
N GLY A 87 7.09 4.00 1.88
CA GLY A 87 8.32 4.16 1.14
C GLY A 87 8.55 5.60 0.71
N ILE A 88 9.82 5.98 0.58
CA ILE A 88 10.25 7.24 -0.05
C ILE A 88 10.82 6.88 -1.42
N LEU A 89 10.14 7.35 -2.45
CA LEU A 89 10.53 7.21 -3.84
C LEU A 89 11.29 8.46 -4.26
N SER A 90 12.59 8.32 -4.53
CA SER A 90 13.46 9.40 -5.03
C SER A 90 13.59 9.28 -6.54
N GLU A 91 13.14 10.32 -7.25
CA GLU A 91 13.29 10.39 -8.71
C GLU A 91 14.73 10.65 -9.11
N GLU A 92 15.44 11.49 -8.35
CA GLU A 92 16.83 11.85 -8.62
C GLU A 92 17.77 10.64 -8.48
N ASP A 93 17.63 9.90 -7.35
CA ASP A 93 18.47 8.73 -7.06
C ASP A 93 17.94 7.46 -7.75
N ARG A 94 16.71 7.49 -8.27
CA ARG A 94 15.99 6.32 -8.81
C ARG A 94 15.96 5.16 -7.81
N THR A 95 15.57 5.46 -6.59
CA THR A 95 15.47 4.47 -5.52
C THR A 95 14.14 4.53 -4.80
N LEU A 96 13.73 3.39 -4.27
CA LEU A 96 12.65 3.27 -3.29
C LEU A 96 13.25 2.76 -1.98
N THR A 97 13.23 3.61 -0.95
CA THR A 97 13.59 3.22 0.41
C THR A 97 12.31 3.00 1.21
N TYR A 98 12.11 1.79 1.73
CA TYR A 98 10.81 1.41 2.32
C TYR A 98 10.91 0.71 3.66
N VAL A 99 9.80 0.76 4.40
CA VAL A 99 9.42 -0.08 5.54
C VAL A 99 8.14 -0.81 5.17
N ASN A 100 8.11 -2.12 5.41
CA ASN A 100 6.89 -2.91 5.38
C ASN A 100 6.59 -3.40 6.80
N ALA A 101 5.61 -2.77 7.44
CA ALA A 101 5.12 -3.04 8.78
C ALA A 101 3.94 -4.03 8.72
N GLY A 102 4.22 -5.28 8.32
CA GLY A 102 3.23 -6.36 8.29
C GLY A 102 2.16 -6.27 7.20
N HIS A 103 2.32 -5.41 6.21
CA HIS A 103 1.39 -5.28 5.09
C HIS A 103 1.67 -6.31 3.99
N ASN A 104 0.67 -6.61 3.14
CA ASN A 104 0.84 -7.40 1.93
C ASN A 104 2.05 -6.89 1.14
N PRO A 105 3.03 -7.76 0.80
CA PRO A 105 4.23 -7.30 0.13
C PRO A 105 3.91 -6.67 -1.22
N PRO A 106 4.19 -5.37 -1.43
CA PRO A 106 4.07 -4.78 -2.76
C PRO A 106 4.92 -5.53 -3.77
N MET A 107 4.46 -5.59 -5.01
CA MET A 107 5.15 -6.27 -6.10
C MET A 107 5.85 -5.25 -6.99
N VAL A 108 7.08 -5.55 -7.39
CA VAL A 108 7.81 -4.80 -8.41
C VAL A 108 8.01 -5.72 -9.61
N TYR A 109 7.35 -5.42 -10.72
CA TYR A 109 7.72 -6.01 -11.99
C TYR A 109 9.00 -5.34 -12.50
N ARG A 110 10.05 -6.13 -12.71
CA ARG A 110 11.35 -5.70 -13.21
C ARG A 110 11.39 -5.81 -14.73
N ALA A 111 11.31 -4.68 -15.43
CA ALA A 111 11.29 -4.68 -16.89
C ALA A 111 12.57 -5.26 -17.52
N GLY A 112 13.74 -5.04 -16.89
CA GLY A 112 15.03 -5.50 -17.39
C GLY A 112 15.22 -7.02 -17.35
N SER A 113 14.61 -7.71 -16.38
CA SER A 113 14.74 -9.18 -16.18
C SER A 113 13.45 -9.95 -16.49
N ASP A 114 12.35 -9.26 -16.74
CA ASP A 114 11.00 -9.86 -16.95
C ASP A 114 10.57 -10.75 -15.76
N THR A 115 10.82 -10.25 -14.51
CA THR A 115 10.55 -10.97 -13.26
C THR A 115 9.80 -10.11 -12.27
N PHE A 116 9.20 -10.74 -11.23
CA PHE A 116 8.63 -10.05 -10.10
C PHE A 116 9.52 -10.15 -8.86
N GLU A 117 9.62 -9.05 -8.13
CA GLU A 117 10.25 -8.94 -6.81
C GLU A 117 9.21 -8.50 -5.79
N GLU A 118 9.20 -9.08 -4.58
CA GLU A 118 8.30 -8.71 -3.50
C GLU A 118 9.03 -7.87 -2.45
N LEU A 119 8.39 -6.77 -2.03
CA LEU A 119 8.92 -5.88 -1.01
C LEU A 119 8.54 -6.40 0.38
N THR A 120 9.32 -7.35 0.86
CA THR A 120 9.04 -8.15 2.05
C THR A 120 9.03 -7.34 3.34
N MET A 121 8.38 -7.88 4.36
CA MET A 121 8.22 -7.32 5.69
C MET A 121 9.57 -6.96 6.35
N THR A 122 9.61 -5.84 7.07
CA THR A 122 10.77 -5.31 7.80
C THR A 122 10.50 -5.03 9.27
N GLY A 123 9.27 -5.21 9.73
CA GLY A 123 8.82 -5.06 11.11
C GLY A 123 7.37 -5.50 11.28
N LEU A 124 6.89 -5.54 12.52
CA LEU A 124 5.51 -5.91 12.84
C LEU A 124 4.52 -4.78 12.49
N ALA A 125 3.23 -5.13 12.41
CA ALA A 125 2.16 -4.15 12.23
C ALA A 125 2.19 -3.08 13.32
N ILE A 126 1.82 -1.85 12.96
CA ILE A 126 1.79 -0.71 13.88
C ILE A 126 0.71 -0.90 14.93
N GLY A 127 1.04 -0.62 16.18
CA GLY A 127 0.12 -0.76 17.32
C GLY A 127 0.15 -2.12 18.00
N VAL A 128 0.91 -3.10 17.48
CA VAL A 128 1.07 -4.42 18.08
C VAL A 128 2.05 -4.40 19.25
N LEU A 129 3.22 -3.78 19.05
CA LEU A 129 4.28 -3.69 20.04
C LEU A 129 4.83 -2.26 20.07
N GLU A 130 4.75 -1.57 21.21
CA GLU A 130 5.13 -0.15 21.35
C GLU A 130 6.60 0.10 20.98
N ASP A 131 7.50 -0.79 21.43
CA ASP A 131 8.95 -0.68 21.25
C ASP A 131 9.47 -1.43 19.99
N GLU A 132 8.62 -1.65 18.98
CA GLU A 132 9.03 -2.33 17.75
C GLU A 132 10.15 -1.59 17.04
N ILE A 133 11.15 -2.34 16.59
CA ILE A 133 12.29 -1.83 15.83
C ILE A 133 12.08 -2.14 14.35
N TYR A 134 11.79 -1.12 13.56
CA TYR A 134 11.60 -1.26 12.13
C TYR A 134 12.93 -1.23 11.37
N GLY A 135 13.13 -2.22 10.51
CA GLY A 135 14.17 -2.17 9.48
C GLY A 135 13.68 -1.37 8.27
N GLN A 136 14.61 -0.89 7.45
CA GLN A 136 14.30 -0.35 6.12
C GLN A 136 15.18 -0.98 5.05
N ARG A 137 14.68 -1.03 3.82
CA ARG A 137 15.42 -1.51 2.65
C ARG A 137 15.37 -0.47 1.54
N THR A 138 16.44 -0.42 0.74
CA THR A 138 16.51 0.43 -0.45
C THR A 138 16.70 -0.46 -1.67
N ILE A 139 15.87 -0.24 -2.68
CA ILE A 139 15.97 -0.92 -3.97
C ILE A 139 16.11 0.12 -5.09
N PRO A 140 16.86 -0.17 -6.16
CA PRO A 140 16.86 0.65 -7.35
C PRO A 140 15.52 0.52 -8.07
N ILE A 141 15.10 1.57 -8.77
CA ILE A 141 13.93 1.58 -9.66
C ILE A 141 14.42 1.97 -11.06
N GLU A 142 14.25 1.07 -12.01
CA GLU A 142 14.71 1.26 -13.38
C GLU A 142 13.55 1.68 -14.30
N PRO A 143 13.87 2.36 -15.42
CA PRO A 143 12.85 2.69 -16.41
C PRO A 143 12.09 1.46 -16.91
N GLY A 144 10.75 1.55 -16.88
CA GLY A 144 9.87 0.45 -17.26
C GLY A 144 9.45 -0.48 -16.11
N ASP A 145 10.04 -0.33 -14.91
CA ASP A 145 9.58 -1.05 -13.72
C ASP A 145 8.16 -0.62 -13.33
N ILE A 146 7.39 -1.56 -12.79
CA ILE A 146 6.01 -1.33 -12.34
C ILE A 146 5.92 -1.71 -10.86
N ILE A 147 5.60 -0.74 -10.02
CA ILE A 147 5.40 -0.94 -8.58
C ILE A 147 3.90 -1.04 -8.33
N VAL A 148 3.44 -2.13 -7.75
CA VAL A 148 2.03 -2.39 -7.43
C VAL A 148 1.88 -2.56 -5.92
N LEU A 149 1.17 -1.61 -5.31
CA LEU A 149 0.75 -1.67 -3.92
C LEU A 149 -0.71 -2.10 -3.87
N TYR A 150 -1.04 -3.09 -3.04
CA TYR A 150 -2.39 -3.65 -2.96
C TYR A 150 -2.72 -4.10 -1.55
N THR A 151 -4.01 -4.09 -1.20
CA THR A 151 -4.52 -4.68 0.03
C THR A 151 -5.02 -6.11 -0.23
N ASP A 152 -5.22 -6.89 0.81
CA ASP A 152 -5.68 -8.28 0.74
C ASP A 152 -7.03 -8.43 0.04
N GLY A 153 -7.90 -7.39 0.10
CA GLY A 153 -9.17 -7.37 -0.62
C GLY A 153 -9.05 -7.69 -2.11
N VAL A 154 -7.90 -7.39 -2.75
CA VAL A 154 -7.65 -7.77 -4.16
C VAL A 154 -7.44 -9.28 -4.28
N THR A 155 -6.49 -9.82 -3.53
CA THR A 155 -6.04 -11.22 -3.65
C THR A 155 -6.99 -12.21 -2.98
N GLU A 156 -7.73 -11.77 -1.95
CA GLU A 156 -8.72 -12.56 -1.24
C GLU A 156 -10.13 -12.49 -1.85
N SER A 157 -10.33 -11.72 -2.91
CA SER A 157 -11.61 -11.70 -3.64
C SER A 157 -12.02 -13.12 -4.02
N LEU A 158 -13.25 -13.51 -3.65
CA LEU A 158 -13.75 -14.87 -3.84
C LEU A 158 -14.60 -15.00 -5.10
N SER A 159 -14.37 -16.07 -5.85
CA SER A 159 -15.26 -16.50 -6.93
C SER A 159 -16.56 -17.10 -6.40
N SER A 160 -17.52 -17.34 -7.29
CA SER A 160 -18.74 -18.09 -6.95
C SER A 160 -18.47 -19.52 -6.45
N SER A 161 -17.30 -20.09 -6.74
CA SER A 161 -16.82 -21.39 -6.24
C SER A 161 -15.99 -21.31 -4.98
N GLN A 162 -15.92 -20.14 -4.33
CA GLN A 162 -15.10 -19.88 -3.11
C GLN A 162 -13.59 -20.02 -3.34
N GLU A 163 -13.13 -19.82 -4.56
CA GLU A 163 -11.72 -19.77 -4.92
C GLU A 163 -11.22 -18.34 -4.77
N MET A 164 -10.03 -18.13 -4.15
CA MET A 164 -9.41 -16.81 -4.05
C MET A 164 -8.83 -16.37 -5.40
N PHE A 165 -8.85 -15.06 -5.65
CA PHE A 165 -8.23 -14.47 -6.84
C PHE A 165 -6.73 -14.78 -6.89
N GLY A 166 -6.02 -14.51 -5.82
CA GLY A 166 -4.63 -14.87 -5.59
C GLY A 166 -3.62 -13.97 -6.30
N GLU A 167 -2.37 -14.05 -5.84
CA GLU A 167 -1.27 -13.24 -6.35
C GLU A 167 -0.81 -13.63 -7.75
N GLU A 168 -0.90 -14.91 -8.11
CA GLU A 168 -0.47 -15.38 -9.42
C GLU A 168 -1.34 -14.82 -10.55
N ARG A 169 -2.66 -14.67 -10.34
CA ARG A 169 -3.52 -14.00 -11.31
C ARG A 169 -3.18 -12.52 -11.40
N LEU A 170 -2.94 -11.86 -10.26
CA LEU A 170 -2.51 -10.47 -10.24
C LEU A 170 -1.22 -10.26 -11.03
N LYS A 171 -0.19 -11.08 -10.79
CA LYS A 171 1.08 -11.06 -11.53
C LYS A 171 0.87 -11.27 -13.03
N SER A 172 0.03 -12.24 -13.43
CA SER A 172 -0.27 -12.51 -14.83
C SER A 172 -0.91 -11.31 -15.52
N ILE A 173 -1.89 -10.66 -14.89
CA ILE A 173 -2.56 -9.49 -15.45
C ILE A 173 -1.58 -8.32 -15.61
N ILE A 174 -0.73 -8.07 -14.63
CA ILE A 174 0.30 -7.03 -14.71
C ILE A 174 1.25 -7.33 -15.88
N TRP A 175 1.74 -8.54 -15.97
CA TRP A 175 2.67 -8.95 -17.01
C TRP A 175 2.08 -8.85 -18.41
N GLU A 176 0.86 -9.33 -18.64
CA GLU A 176 0.15 -9.26 -19.91
C GLU A 176 -0.11 -7.82 -20.38
N ASN A 177 -0.31 -6.92 -19.43
CA ASN A 177 -0.69 -5.53 -19.69
C ASN A 177 0.44 -4.51 -19.41
N ARG A 178 1.68 -4.95 -19.18
CA ARG A 178 2.82 -4.13 -18.78
C ARG A 178 3.20 -3.00 -19.73
N SER A 179 2.72 -3.03 -20.97
CA SER A 179 2.89 -1.95 -21.96
C SER A 179 1.83 -0.85 -21.87
N LEU A 180 0.80 -1.03 -21.04
CA LEU A 180 -0.23 -0.02 -20.82
C LEU A 180 0.25 1.04 -19.83
N THR A 181 -0.48 2.16 -19.77
CA THR A 181 -0.32 3.14 -18.70
C THR A 181 -0.74 2.54 -17.35
N ALA A 182 -0.30 3.15 -16.23
CA ALA A 182 -0.72 2.77 -14.89
C ALA A 182 -2.24 2.64 -14.76
N THR A 183 -2.99 3.63 -15.22
CA THR A 183 -4.46 3.62 -15.26
C THR A 183 -5.00 2.46 -16.13
N GLY A 184 -4.31 2.14 -17.22
CA GLY A 184 -4.71 1.03 -18.09
C GLY A 184 -4.55 -0.33 -17.40
N ILE A 185 -3.41 -0.55 -16.72
CA ILE A 185 -3.15 -1.79 -15.95
C ILE A 185 -4.15 -1.90 -14.79
N GLN A 186 -4.32 -0.83 -14.04
CA GLN A 186 -5.26 -0.76 -12.93
C GLN A 186 -6.68 -1.13 -13.35
N LYS A 187 -7.16 -0.54 -14.47
CA LYS A 187 -8.47 -0.87 -15.02
C LYS A 187 -8.58 -2.35 -15.38
N LYS A 188 -7.53 -2.94 -15.97
CA LYS A 188 -7.51 -4.37 -16.30
C LYS A 188 -7.61 -5.25 -15.05
N ILE A 189 -6.85 -4.92 -14.01
CA ILE A 189 -6.92 -5.65 -12.74
C ILE A 189 -8.33 -5.54 -12.16
N PHE A 190 -8.91 -4.34 -12.17
CA PHE A 190 -10.28 -4.09 -11.71
C PHE A 190 -11.29 -4.96 -12.47
N ASP A 191 -11.30 -4.88 -13.81
CA ASP A 191 -12.23 -5.62 -14.65
C ASP A 191 -12.13 -7.14 -14.39
N GLU A 192 -10.89 -7.66 -14.21
CA GLU A 192 -10.65 -9.09 -13.96
C GLU A 192 -11.11 -9.53 -12.56
N VAL A 193 -10.85 -8.73 -11.52
CA VAL A 193 -11.34 -9.01 -10.15
C VAL A 193 -12.86 -8.97 -10.12
N GLN A 194 -13.49 -7.99 -10.78
CA GLN A 194 -14.94 -7.88 -10.86
C GLN A 194 -15.58 -9.07 -11.59
N ASN A 195 -14.99 -9.47 -12.73
CA ASN A 195 -15.45 -10.63 -13.50
C ASN A 195 -15.31 -11.92 -12.68
N PHE A 196 -14.24 -12.03 -11.89
CA PHE A 196 -13.96 -13.19 -11.05
C PHE A 196 -14.93 -13.31 -9.87
N SER A 197 -15.17 -12.21 -9.16
CA SER A 197 -16.02 -12.19 -7.96
C SER A 197 -17.51 -12.10 -8.26
N LYS A 198 -17.91 -11.62 -9.46
CA LYS A 198 -19.31 -11.32 -9.84
C LYS A 198 -20.03 -10.38 -8.85
N SER A 199 -19.28 -9.68 -8.03
CA SER A 199 -19.76 -8.63 -7.11
C SER A 199 -19.37 -7.26 -7.65
N GLU A 200 -20.08 -6.21 -7.22
CA GLU A 200 -19.63 -4.82 -7.51
C GLU A 200 -18.62 -4.41 -6.44
N PRO A 201 -17.32 -4.50 -6.72
CA PRO A 201 -16.30 -4.00 -5.80
C PRO A 201 -16.32 -2.48 -5.76
N GLN A 202 -16.04 -1.93 -4.60
CA GLN A 202 -15.82 -0.50 -4.44
C GLN A 202 -14.31 -0.27 -4.35
N PHE A 203 -13.74 0.44 -5.34
CA PHE A 203 -12.31 0.74 -5.38
C PHE A 203 -12.06 2.20 -4.99
N ASP A 204 -11.00 2.42 -4.24
CA ASP A 204 -10.35 3.71 -4.12
C ASP A 204 -9.01 3.63 -4.88
N ASP A 205 -8.84 4.50 -5.91
CA ASP A 205 -7.72 4.44 -6.83
C ASP A 205 -6.87 5.70 -6.79
N ILE A 206 -5.54 5.57 -6.69
CA ILE A 206 -4.60 6.61 -7.12
C ILE A 206 -3.55 5.99 -8.04
N THR A 207 -3.36 6.65 -9.18
CA THR A 207 -2.31 6.35 -10.13
C THR A 207 -1.37 7.53 -10.22
N LEU A 208 -0.08 7.31 -9.96
CA LEU A 208 0.97 8.25 -10.31
C LEU A 208 1.73 7.71 -11.51
N HIS A 209 1.84 8.54 -12.53
CA HIS A 209 2.67 8.24 -13.69
C HIS A 209 3.74 9.30 -13.79
N ASP A 210 5.01 8.91 -13.68
CA ASP A 210 6.11 9.81 -13.94
C ASP A 210 7.19 9.16 -14.82
N GLN A 211 8.15 9.96 -15.24
CA GLN A 211 9.09 9.65 -16.32
C GLN A 211 9.92 8.38 -16.05
N GLY A 212 9.41 7.24 -16.51
CA GLY A 212 10.18 6.03 -16.67
C GLY A 212 9.79 4.86 -15.77
N TYR A 213 8.95 5.02 -14.74
CA TYR A 213 8.37 3.93 -13.94
C TYR A 213 6.87 4.11 -13.74
N THR A 214 6.19 3.05 -13.34
CA THR A 214 4.74 3.04 -13.12
C THR A 214 4.44 2.68 -11.67
N LEU A 215 3.65 3.49 -10.98
CA LEU A 215 3.18 3.25 -9.64
C LEU A 215 1.66 3.03 -9.65
N ILE A 216 1.19 1.94 -9.04
CA ILE A 216 -0.21 1.54 -9.00
C ILE A 216 -0.59 1.25 -7.55
N PHE A 217 -1.71 1.83 -7.10
CA PHE A 217 -2.35 1.49 -5.84
C PHE A 217 -3.66 0.73 -6.12
N LEU A 218 -3.88 -0.36 -5.41
CA LEU A 218 -5.09 -1.16 -5.47
C LEU A 218 -5.62 -1.39 -4.06
N SER A 219 -6.79 -0.86 -3.77
CA SER A 219 -7.53 -1.15 -2.53
C SER A 219 -8.94 -1.58 -2.88
N LEU A 220 -9.40 -2.66 -2.28
CA LEU A 220 -10.76 -3.17 -2.41
C LEU A 220 -11.43 -3.08 -1.06
N CYS A 221 -12.37 -2.17 -0.92
CA CYS A 221 -13.28 -2.19 0.22
C CYS A 221 -14.39 -3.22 -0.05
N THR A 222 -14.29 -4.42 0.53
CA THR A 222 -15.37 -5.40 0.45
C THR A 222 -16.56 -4.95 1.30
N LEU A 223 -17.61 -4.48 0.62
CA LEU A 223 -18.92 -4.42 1.22
C LEU A 223 -19.48 -5.85 1.28
N ASN A 224 -19.36 -6.53 2.41
CA ASN A 224 -20.18 -7.70 2.68
C ASN A 224 -21.62 -7.21 2.87
N ILE A 225 -22.48 -7.49 1.89
CA ILE A 225 -23.94 -7.34 1.98
C ILE A 225 -24.50 -8.52 2.74
#